data_ea417f3cf54e2b8c92bda599833af371
#
_entry.id   ea417f3cf54e2b8c92bda599833af371
#
_cell.length_a   1.000
_cell.length_b   1.000
_cell.length_c   1.000
_cell.angle_alpha   90.00
_cell.angle_beta   90.00
_cell.angle_gamma   90.00
#
_symmetry.space_group_name_H-M   'P 1'
#
loop_
_entity.id
_entity.type
_entity.pdbx_description
1 polymer ?
#
loop_
_entity_poly.entity_id
_entity_poly.type
_entity_poly.pdbx_seq_one_letter_code
_entity_poly.pdbx_strand_id
1 'polypeptide(L)'
;MIDPSSLAFDIDGVFADTMTLFLDIAREEYNIDRVKYEDITCYTLEECIDMEPDLIGTIIGKIMDGSHKAPLKPIAGAIDVLTRLGRLYSPILFVTARTYAAPIYDWIQSVLPFDSSSIEVVATGSFEAKADVLSNKDIAYFVEDRLETCFPLQAAGVTPVLFKQPWNRERHPFMEVGTWKELESLIEF
;
A
#
# COMPACT_ATOMS: atom_id res chain seq x y z
N MET A 1 -2.45 -18.86 -11.38
CA MET A 1 -3.58 -18.22 -10.66
C MET A 1 -3.18 -18.06 -9.21
N ILE A 2 -3.61 -17.02 -8.55
CA ILE A 2 -3.34 -16.71 -7.14
C ILE A 2 -4.48 -17.28 -6.30
N ASP A 3 -4.15 -18.11 -5.31
CA ASP A 3 -5.11 -18.59 -4.32
C ASP A 3 -5.47 -17.43 -3.39
N PRO A 4 -6.73 -16.97 -3.39
CA PRO A 4 -7.16 -15.85 -2.56
C PRO A 4 -7.06 -16.10 -1.05
N SER A 5 -7.07 -17.36 -0.60
CA SER A 5 -6.95 -17.71 0.82
C SER A 5 -5.53 -17.48 1.38
N SER A 6 -4.53 -17.35 0.50
CA SER A 6 -3.12 -17.12 0.84
C SER A 6 -2.59 -15.78 0.28
N LEU A 7 -3.49 -14.82 0.01
CA LEU A 7 -3.18 -13.51 -0.54
C LEU A 7 -3.33 -12.42 0.52
N ALA A 8 -2.32 -11.56 0.63
CA ALA A 8 -2.35 -10.37 1.48
C ALA A 8 -1.85 -9.13 0.74
N PHE A 9 -2.06 -7.95 1.31
CA PHE A 9 -1.84 -6.67 0.65
C PHE A 9 -1.06 -5.71 1.53
N ASP A 10 -0.15 -4.94 0.91
CA ASP A 10 0.27 -3.67 1.49
C ASP A 10 -0.87 -2.63 1.42
N ILE A 11 -0.72 -1.53 2.11
CA ILE A 11 -1.72 -0.47 2.17
C ILE A 11 -1.29 0.72 1.32
N ASP A 12 -0.15 1.33 1.66
CA ASP A 12 0.34 2.55 1.02
C ASP A 12 0.82 2.27 -0.41
N GLY A 13 0.29 2.98 -1.40
CA GLY A 13 0.64 2.75 -2.81
C GLY A 13 0.03 1.49 -3.47
N VAL A 14 -0.69 0.65 -2.69
CA VAL A 14 -1.42 -0.53 -3.18
C VAL A 14 -2.92 -0.35 -3.05
N PHE A 15 -3.42 -0.15 -1.85
CA PHE A 15 -4.83 0.11 -1.58
C PHE A 15 -5.11 1.60 -1.40
N ALA A 16 -4.33 2.27 -0.57
CA ALA A 16 -4.42 3.70 -0.29
C ALA A 16 -3.58 4.50 -1.29
N ASP A 17 -4.17 5.53 -1.90
CA ASP A 17 -3.47 6.48 -2.77
C ASP A 17 -2.73 7.53 -1.92
N THR A 18 -1.72 7.07 -1.21
CA THR A 18 -0.96 7.84 -0.23
C THR A 18 -0.15 8.96 -0.89
N MET A 19 0.36 8.75 -2.12
CA MET A 19 1.15 9.79 -2.79
C MET A 19 0.26 10.91 -3.34
N THR A 20 -0.95 10.62 -3.81
CA THR A 20 -1.91 11.69 -4.13
C THR A 20 -2.27 12.48 -2.86
N LEU A 21 -2.49 11.81 -1.73
CA LEU A 21 -2.72 12.50 -0.46
C LEU A 21 -1.53 13.39 -0.06
N PHE A 22 -0.30 12.90 -0.21
CA PHE A 22 0.92 13.70 0.03
C PHE A 22 0.91 14.98 -0.79
N LEU A 23 0.62 14.91 -2.09
CA LEU A 23 0.55 16.06 -2.98
C LEU A 23 -0.62 16.99 -2.64
N ASP A 24 -1.77 16.44 -2.25
CA ASP A 24 -2.92 17.24 -1.82
C ASP A 24 -2.60 18.03 -0.54
N ILE A 25 -1.94 17.42 0.44
CA ILE A 25 -1.48 18.12 1.65
C ILE A 25 -0.45 19.20 1.29
N ALA A 26 0.54 18.89 0.45
CA ALA A 26 1.55 19.85 0.01
C ALA A 26 0.91 21.08 -0.64
N ARG A 27 -0.09 20.86 -1.51
CA ARG A 27 -0.80 21.93 -2.20
C ARG A 27 -1.71 22.74 -1.26
N GLU A 28 -2.55 22.07 -0.46
CA GLU A 28 -3.60 22.72 0.29
C GLU A 28 -3.13 23.37 1.59
N GLU A 29 -2.13 22.76 2.26
CA GLU A 29 -1.64 23.25 3.55
C GLU A 29 -0.34 24.06 3.44
N TYR A 30 0.45 23.84 2.38
CA TYR A 30 1.78 24.48 2.21
C TYR A 30 1.94 25.29 0.92
N ASN A 31 0.88 25.37 0.06
CA ASN A 31 0.89 26.07 -1.23
C ASN A 31 1.99 25.60 -2.19
N ILE A 32 2.29 24.31 -2.19
CA ILE A 32 3.25 23.68 -3.10
C ILE A 32 2.46 22.85 -4.12
N ASP A 33 2.44 23.32 -5.38
CA ASP A 33 1.73 22.70 -6.50
C ASP A 33 2.64 22.30 -7.68
N ARG A 34 3.95 22.57 -7.55
CA ARG A 34 4.93 22.31 -8.60
C ARG A 34 5.31 20.85 -8.76
N VAL A 35 5.12 20.02 -7.70
CA VAL A 35 5.42 18.58 -7.72
C VAL A 35 4.21 17.82 -8.23
N LYS A 36 4.41 16.95 -9.22
CA LYS A 36 3.38 16.10 -9.79
C LYS A 36 3.61 14.65 -9.39
N TYR A 37 2.58 13.83 -9.55
CA TYR A 37 2.63 12.40 -9.23
C TYR A 37 3.76 11.68 -10.01
N GLU A 38 3.94 12.04 -11.29
CA GLU A 38 4.95 11.47 -12.17
C GLU A 38 6.40 11.87 -11.81
N ASP A 39 6.57 12.92 -11.02
CA ASP A 39 7.89 13.36 -10.55
C ASP A 39 8.40 12.47 -9.40
N ILE A 40 7.50 11.74 -8.73
CA ILE A 40 7.84 10.82 -7.65
C ILE A 40 8.38 9.51 -8.25
N THR A 41 9.64 9.53 -8.67
CA THR A 41 10.29 8.44 -9.39
C THR A 41 11.15 7.53 -8.51
N CYS A 42 11.20 7.80 -7.21
CA CYS A 42 11.93 7.00 -6.23
C CYS A 42 11.15 6.92 -4.92
N TYR A 43 11.45 5.91 -4.10
CA TYR A 43 10.76 5.69 -2.83
C TYR A 43 11.19 6.71 -1.76
N THR A 44 12.45 7.12 -1.77
CA THR A 44 12.99 8.18 -0.89
C THR A 44 12.69 9.54 -1.53
N LEU A 45 11.61 10.19 -1.11
CA LEU A 45 11.09 11.41 -1.76
C LEU A 45 12.12 12.52 -1.88
N GLU A 46 13.02 12.66 -0.89
CA GLU A 46 14.10 13.65 -0.86
C GLU A 46 15.08 13.52 -2.04
N GLU A 47 15.12 12.35 -2.68
CA GLU A 47 16.03 12.08 -3.81
C GLU A 47 15.43 12.47 -5.16
N CYS A 48 14.09 12.59 -5.26
CA CYS A 48 13.43 12.77 -6.56
C CYS A 48 12.52 14.00 -6.66
N ILE A 49 12.12 14.61 -5.55
CA ILE A 49 11.28 15.81 -5.62
C ILE A 49 11.97 17.03 -5.06
N ASP A 50 11.73 18.20 -5.67
CA ASP A 50 12.23 19.48 -5.22
C ASP A 50 11.36 20.04 -4.07
N MET A 51 11.58 19.50 -2.86
CA MET A 51 10.92 19.93 -1.61
C MET A 51 11.89 19.80 -0.44
N GLU A 52 11.80 20.72 0.53
CA GLU A 52 12.63 20.69 1.72
C GLU A 52 12.40 19.39 2.53
N PRO A 53 13.47 18.67 2.94
CA PRO A 53 13.35 17.40 3.66
C PRO A 53 12.50 17.47 4.93
N ASP A 54 12.64 18.54 5.72
CA ASP A 54 11.84 18.73 6.94
C ASP A 54 10.34 18.84 6.64
N LEU A 55 9.99 19.42 5.50
CA LEU A 55 8.60 19.53 5.08
C LEU A 55 8.08 18.20 4.58
N ILE A 56 8.87 17.43 3.83
CA ILE A 56 8.53 16.06 3.43
C ILE A 56 8.22 15.23 4.68
N GLY A 57 9.12 15.24 5.67
CA GLY A 57 8.95 14.55 6.94
C GLY A 57 7.68 14.99 7.70
N THR A 58 7.37 16.29 7.67
CA THR A 58 6.17 16.85 8.31
C THR A 58 4.89 16.33 7.64
N ILE A 59 4.84 16.31 6.30
CA ILE A 59 3.67 15.81 5.55
C ILE A 59 3.50 14.32 5.78
N ILE A 60 4.58 13.54 5.71
CA ILE A 60 4.53 12.10 6.00
C ILE A 60 4.05 11.85 7.43
N GLY A 61 4.54 12.61 8.42
CA GLY A 61 4.06 12.53 9.79
C GLY A 61 2.55 12.69 9.90
N LYS A 62 1.97 13.70 9.23
CA LYS A 62 0.51 13.92 9.18
C LYS A 62 -0.25 12.77 8.53
N ILE A 63 0.31 12.16 7.50
CA ILE A 63 -0.29 10.98 6.85
C ILE A 63 -0.30 9.79 7.81
N MET A 64 0.80 9.58 8.55
CA MET A 64 0.96 8.44 9.46
C MET A 64 0.03 8.54 10.68
N ASP A 65 -0.16 9.74 11.24
CA ASP A 65 -0.99 9.97 12.43
C ASP A 65 -2.45 10.35 12.11
N GLY A 66 -2.77 10.57 10.81
CA GLY A 66 -4.11 10.94 10.36
C GLY A 66 -4.50 12.40 10.62
N SER A 67 -3.56 13.29 10.95
CA SER A 67 -3.83 14.70 11.28
C SER A 67 -3.96 15.63 10.06
N HIS A 68 -4.16 15.08 8.87
CA HIS A 68 -4.35 15.81 7.62
C HIS A 68 -5.82 16.15 7.36
N LYS A 69 -6.07 17.21 6.56
CA LYS A 69 -7.42 17.64 6.17
C LYS A 69 -7.88 17.02 4.85
N ALA A 70 -6.96 16.86 3.91
CA ALA A 70 -7.26 16.25 2.62
C ALA A 70 -7.69 14.78 2.82
N PRO A 71 -8.69 14.27 2.08
CA PRO A 71 -9.17 12.90 2.26
C PRO A 71 -8.20 11.88 1.62
N LEU A 72 -7.83 10.85 2.38
CA LEU A 72 -7.18 9.67 1.81
C LEU A 72 -8.19 8.92 0.94
N LYS A 73 -7.80 8.59 -0.29
CA LYS A 73 -8.64 7.86 -1.25
C LYS A 73 -8.09 6.47 -1.52
N PRO A 74 -8.96 5.48 -1.78
CA PRO A 74 -8.51 4.19 -2.30
C PRO A 74 -8.06 4.34 -3.76
N ILE A 75 -7.08 3.52 -4.16
CA ILE A 75 -6.68 3.39 -5.57
C ILE A 75 -7.87 2.83 -6.37
N ALA A 76 -8.02 3.33 -7.60
CA ALA A 76 -9.16 2.98 -8.46
C ALA A 76 -9.32 1.47 -8.65
N GLY A 77 -10.54 0.96 -8.43
CA GLY A 77 -10.88 -0.46 -8.54
C GLY A 77 -10.59 -1.29 -7.29
N ALA A 78 -9.84 -0.77 -6.31
CA ALA A 78 -9.48 -1.50 -5.10
C ALA A 78 -10.71 -1.96 -4.30
N ILE A 79 -11.67 -1.05 -4.08
CA ILE A 79 -12.88 -1.35 -3.29
C ILE A 79 -13.66 -2.51 -3.90
N ASP A 80 -13.83 -2.55 -5.22
CA ASP A 80 -14.63 -3.58 -5.89
C ASP A 80 -13.99 -4.97 -5.72
N VAL A 81 -12.68 -5.07 -5.97
CA VAL A 81 -11.93 -6.32 -5.85
C VAL A 81 -11.86 -6.79 -4.40
N LEU A 82 -11.52 -5.90 -3.46
CA LEU A 82 -11.47 -6.22 -2.03
C LEU A 82 -12.87 -6.59 -1.49
N THR A 83 -13.92 -5.94 -1.98
CA THR A 83 -15.30 -6.29 -1.60
C THR A 83 -15.66 -7.70 -2.06
N ARG A 84 -15.28 -8.08 -3.29
CA ARG A 84 -15.47 -9.44 -3.79
C ARG A 84 -14.67 -10.46 -2.99
N LEU A 85 -13.39 -10.18 -2.74
CA LEU A 85 -12.53 -11.03 -1.91
C LEU A 85 -13.09 -11.24 -0.51
N GLY A 86 -13.42 -10.16 0.21
CA GLY A 86 -13.88 -10.24 1.58
C GLY A 86 -15.21 -10.96 1.77
N ARG A 87 -16.04 -11.00 0.74
CA ARG A 87 -17.29 -11.81 0.76
C ARG A 87 -17.03 -13.30 0.67
N LEU A 88 -15.93 -13.71 0.06
CA LEU A 88 -15.60 -15.11 -0.21
C LEU A 88 -14.50 -15.63 0.73
N TYR A 89 -13.55 -14.77 1.09
CA TYR A 89 -12.31 -15.12 1.78
C TYR A 89 -11.97 -14.07 2.82
N SER A 90 -12.70 -14.03 3.93
CA SER A 90 -12.39 -13.13 5.06
C SER A 90 -11.72 -13.88 6.22
N PRO A 91 -10.88 -13.19 7.03
CA PRO A 91 -10.53 -11.78 6.92
C PRO A 91 -9.56 -11.47 5.79
N ILE A 92 -9.67 -10.27 5.19
CA ILE A 92 -8.64 -9.73 4.30
C ILE A 92 -7.48 -9.25 5.18
N LEU A 93 -6.29 -9.72 4.88
CA LEU A 93 -5.07 -9.35 5.60
C LEU A 93 -4.35 -8.19 4.88
N PHE A 94 -4.11 -7.12 5.62
CA PHE A 94 -3.22 -6.04 5.26
C PHE A 94 -1.99 -6.04 6.17
N VAL A 95 -0.79 -5.91 5.57
CA VAL A 95 0.47 -5.84 6.32
C VAL A 95 1.22 -4.59 5.88
N THR A 96 1.39 -3.64 6.78
CA THR A 96 1.99 -2.33 6.49
C THR A 96 3.23 -2.07 7.34
N ALA A 97 4.19 -1.30 6.79
CA ALA A 97 5.37 -0.84 7.53
C ALA A 97 5.07 0.32 8.50
N ARG A 98 3.84 0.82 8.57
CA ARG A 98 3.43 1.85 9.54
C ARG A 98 3.72 1.38 10.97
N THR A 99 4.05 2.31 11.84
CA THR A 99 4.30 2.03 13.26
C THR A 99 3.01 1.71 14.03
N TYR A 100 1.90 2.34 13.64
CA TYR A 100 0.59 2.20 14.30
C TYR A 100 -0.49 1.84 13.29
N ALA A 101 -1.29 0.85 13.63
CA ALA A 101 -2.39 0.39 12.77
C ALA A 101 -3.64 1.29 12.87
N ALA A 102 -3.91 1.90 14.04
CA ALA A 102 -5.20 2.51 14.32
C ALA A 102 -5.68 3.54 13.29
N PRO A 103 -4.93 4.58 12.89
CA PRO A 103 -5.45 5.57 11.95
C PRO A 103 -5.80 4.96 10.58
N ILE A 104 -4.95 4.04 10.08
CA ILE A 104 -5.19 3.43 8.77
C ILE A 104 -6.27 2.34 8.83
N TYR A 105 -6.40 1.64 9.97
CA TYR A 105 -7.47 0.69 10.19
C TYR A 105 -8.84 1.38 10.18
N ASP A 106 -8.99 2.51 10.88
CA ASP A 106 -10.23 3.28 10.90
C ASP A 106 -10.61 3.77 9.50
N TRP A 107 -9.61 4.20 8.69
CA TRP A 107 -9.85 4.55 7.31
C TRP A 107 -10.32 3.34 6.47
N ILE A 108 -9.66 2.18 6.57
CA ILE A 108 -10.05 0.95 5.86
C ILE A 108 -11.51 0.59 6.20
N GLN A 109 -11.88 0.64 7.49
CA GLN A 109 -13.24 0.39 7.96
C GLN A 109 -14.25 1.38 7.38
N SER A 110 -13.84 2.62 7.12
CA SER A 110 -14.72 3.65 6.57
C SER A 110 -15.00 3.48 5.07
N VAL A 111 -14.09 2.82 4.33
CA VAL A 111 -14.19 2.70 2.86
C VAL A 111 -14.60 1.30 2.39
N LEU A 112 -14.36 0.25 3.17
CA LEU A 112 -14.78 -1.10 2.85
C LEU A 112 -16.12 -1.45 3.54
N PRO A 113 -17.06 -2.09 2.84
CA PRO A 113 -18.40 -2.40 3.38
C PRO A 113 -18.40 -3.69 4.21
N PHE A 114 -17.49 -3.81 5.19
CA PHE A 114 -17.31 -5.00 6.00
C PHE A 114 -17.36 -4.72 7.49
N ASP A 115 -17.70 -5.76 8.25
CA ASP A 115 -17.52 -5.75 9.70
C ASP A 115 -16.04 -5.84 10.08
N SER A 116 -15.70 -5.37 11.26
CA SER A 116 -14.32 -5.38 11.79
C SER A 116 -13.69 -6.78 11.81
N SER A 117 -14.48 -7.84 11.93
CA SER A 117 -14.00 -9.23 11.89
C SER A 117 -13.54 -9.70 10.50
N SER A 118 -13.90 -8.97 9.45
CA SER A 118 -13.54 -9.31 8.06
C SER A 118 -12.27 -8.62 7.57
N ILE A 119 -11.61 -7.83 8.43
CA ILE A 119 -10.38 -7.09 8.10
C ILE A 119 -9.36 -7.31 9.21
N GLU A 120 -8.17 -7.70 8.83
CA GLU A 120 -7.01 -7.77 9.71
C GLU A 120 -5.93 -6.81 9.22
N VAL A 121 -5.43 -5.95 10.10
CA VAL A 121 -4.32 -5.02 9.80
C VAL A 121 -3.17 -5.27 10.75
N VAL A 122 -2.01 -5.59 10.21
CA VAL A 122 -0.77 -5.78 10.97
C VAL A 122 0.20 -4.65 10.62
N ALA A 123 0.46 -3.78 11.59
CA ALA A 123 1.48 -2.73 11.50
C ALA A 123 2.80 -3.29 12.04
N THR A 124 3.81 -3.40 11.18
CA THR A 124 5.10 -4.03 11.50
C THR A 124 6.13 -3.06 12.04
N GLY A 125 5.96 -1.75 11.78
CA GLY A 125 6.92 -0.71 12.13
C GLY A 125 8.19 -0.70 11.27
N SER A 126 8.35 -1.66 10.37
CA SER A 126 9.47 -1.71 9.41
C SER A 126 9.11 -2.55 8.18
N PHE A 127 9.83 -2.34 7.07
CA PHE A 127 9.65 -3.12 5.84
C PHE A 127 10.16 -4.56 6.01
N GLU A 128 11.25 -4.73 6.73
CA GLU A 128 11.92 -6.02 6.94
C GLU A 128 11.04 -7.01 7.70
N ALA A 129 10.26 -6.53 8.67
CA ALA A 129 9.39 -7.36 9.49
C ALA A 129 8.16 -7.92 8.74
N LYS A 130 7.83 -7.42 7.55
CA LYS A 130 6.72 -7.93 6.74
C LYS A 130 6.89 -9.42 6.40
N ALA A 131 8.10 -9.84 6.04
CA ALA A 131 8.38 -11.21 5.63
C ALA A 131 8.06 -12.21 6.75
N ASP A 132 8.45 -11.93 7.98
CA ASP A 132 8.18 -12.79 9.14
C ASP A 132 6.69 -12.90 9.43
N VAL A 133 5.96 -11.77 9.36
CA VAL A 133 4.50 -11.75 9.56
C VAL A 133 3.79 -12.60 8.52
N LEU A 134 4.14 -12.44 7.24
CA LEU A 134 3.50 -13.16 6.14
C LEU A 134 3.79 -14.66 6.21
N SER A 135 5.04 -15.05 6.51
CA SER A 135 5.43 -16.45 6.68
C SER A 135 4.70 -17.11 7.86
N ASN A 136 4.58 -16.42 8.99
CA ASN A 136 3.87 -16.94 10.18
C ASN A 136 2.35 -17.09 9.97
N LYS A 137 1.80 -16.45 8.95
CA LYS A 137 0.38 -16.50 8.56
C LYS A 137 0.12 -17.39 7.34
N ASP A 138 1.11 -18.14 6.88
CA ASP A 138 1.03 -19.01 5.70
C ASP A 138 0.59 -18.28 4.42
N ILE A 139 0.98 -17.00 4.29
CA ILE A 139 0.69 -16.19 3.10
C ILE A 139 1.66 -16.55 1.98
N ALA A 140 1.13 -16.97 0.84
CA ALA A 140 1.92 -17.33 -0.34
C ALA A 140 2.15 -16.16 -1.30
N TYR A 141 1.22 -15.19 -1.34
CA TYR A 141 1.27 -14.05 -2.26
C TYR A 141 1.07 -12.73 -1.50
N PHE A 142 1.88 -11.74 -1.83
CA PHE A 142 1.77 -10.41 -1.23
C PHE A 142 1.85 -9.32 -2.30
N VAL A 143 0.84 -8.43 -2.34
CA VAL A 143 0.82 -7.28 -3.24
C VAL A 143 1.57 -6.13 -2.57
N GLU A 144 2.62 -5.62 -3.22
CA GLU A 144 3.57 -4.66 -2.68
C GLU A 144 3.93 -3.61 -3.74
N ASP A 145 4.11 -2.35 -3.38
CA ASP A 145 4.55 -1.28 -4.28
C ASP A 145 6.03 -0.90 -4.13
N ARG A 146 6.66 -1.29 -3.02
CA ARG A 146 8.08 -1.02 -2.78
C ARG A 146 8.94 -2.16 -3.30
N LEU A 147 9.69 -1.90 -4.39
CA LEU A 147 10.48 -2.91 -5.09
C LEU A 147 11.51 -3.59 -4.17
N GLU A 148 12.18 -2.83 -3.30
CA GLU A 148 13.20 -3.36 -2.38
C GLU A 148 12.60 -4.36 -1.37
N THR A 149 11.33 -4.21 -1.00
CA THR A 149 10.63 -5.15 -0.12
C THR A 149 10.34 -6.47 -0.80
N CYS A 150 10.18 -6.49 -2.12
CA CYS A 150 9.89 -7.72 -2.88
C CYS A 150 11.03 -8.77 -2.80
N PHE A 151 12.29 -8.34 -2.72
CA PHE A 151 13.43 -9.27 -2.67
C PHE A 151 13.47 -10.10 -1.37
N PRO A 152 13.41 -9.49 -0.15
CA PRO A 152 13.34 -10.28 1.08
C PRO A 152 12.06 -11.12 1.18
N LEU A 153 10.93 -10.66 0.66
CA LEU A 153 9.70 -11.48 0.59
C LEU A 153 9.92 -12.75 -0.22
N GLN A 154 10.50 -12.63 -1.42
CA GLN A 154 10.82 -13.79 -2.26
C GLN A 154 11.80 -14.74 -1.57
N ALA A 155 12.82 -14.21 -0.89
CA ALA A 155 13.78 -15.00 -0.14
C ALA A 155 13.13 -15.77 1.04
N ALA A 156 12.07 -15.24 1.61
CA ALA A 156 11.27 -15.87 2.67
C ALA A 156 10.20 -16.85 2.14
N GLY A 157 10.12 -17.07 0.82
CA GLY A 157 9.16 -17.98 0.20
C GLY A 157 7.78 -17.36 -0.09
N VAL A 158 7.61 -16.06 0.12
CA VAL A 158 6.40 -15.31 -0.27
C VAL A 158 6.58 -14.79 -1.70
N THR A 159 5.63 -15.05 -2.58
CA THR A 159 5.65 -14.55 -3.96
C THR A 159 5.15 -13.11 -4.00
N PRO A 160 6.01 -12.12 -4.29
CA PRO A 160 5.55 -10.74 -4.41
C PRO A 160 4.85 -10.52 -5.74
N VAL A 161 3.78 -9.73 -5.71
CA VAL A 161 3.11 -9.15 -6.87
C VAL A 161 3.34 -7.65 -6.82
N LEU A 162 4.23 -7.13 -7.66
CA LEU A 162 4.56 -5.72 -7.65
C LEU A 162 3.42 -4.89 -8.25
N PHE A 163 2.86 -3.99 -7.46
CA PHE A 163 1.89 -3.02 -7.94
C PHE A 163 2.62 -1.82 -8.55
N LYS A 164 2.44 -1.60 -9.86
CA LYS A 164 3.18 -0.57 -10.62
C LYS A 164 2.91 0.82 -10.11
N GLN A 165 3.99 1.50 -9.75
CA GLN A 165 3.99 2.89 -9.35
C GLN A 165 5.17 3.62 -10.03
N PRO A 166 5.20 4.96 -10.16
CA PRO A 166 6.32 5.66 -10.76
C PRO A 166 7.67 5.39 -10.07
N TRP A 167 7.67 5.13 -8.77
CA TRP A 167 8.87 4.92 -7.93
C TRP A 167 9.44 3.50 -7.95
N ASN A 168 8.84 2.56 -8.67
CA ASN A 168 9.29 1.17 -8.72
C ASN A 168 9.52 0.64 -10.14
N ARG A 169 10.01 1.51 -11.04
CA ARG A 169 10.15 1.17 -12.48
C ARG A 169 11.50 0.58 -12.85
N GLU A 170 12.36 0.30 -11.88
CA GLU A 170 13.61 -0.42 -12.12
C GLU A 170 13.38 -1.85 -12.62
N ARG A 171 14.38 -2.42 -13.28
CA ARG A 171 14.27 -3.78 -13.81
C ARG A 171 14.24 -4.81 -12.67
N HIS A 172 13.24 -5.67 -12.64
CA HIS A 172 13.04 -6.70 -11.63
C HIS A 172 12.49 -8.02 -12.21
N PRO A 173 12.58 -9.16 -11.50
CA PRO A 173 12.07 -10.46 -11.98
C PRO A 173 10.62 -10.74 -11.56
N PHE A 174 9.96 -9.86 -10.78
CA PHE A 174 8.67 -10.13 -10.15
C PHE A 174 7.51 -10.02 -11.14
N MET A 175 6.42 -10.75 -10.83
CA MET A 175 5.11 -10.51 -11.42
C MET A 175 4.67 -9.08 -11.08
N GLU A 176 4.12 -8.36 -12.07
CA GLU A 176 3.66 -6.99 -11.85
C GLU A 176 2.25 -6.78 -12.41
N VAL A 177 1.52 -5.88 -11.76
CA VAL A 177 0.20 -5.41 -12.19
C VAL A 177 0.14 -3.89 -12.12
N GLY A 178 -0.52 -3.24 -13.07
CA GLY A 178 -0.68 -1.79 -13.11
C GLY A 178 -2.03 -1.30 -12.55
N THR A 179 -2.98 -2.21 -12.36
CA THR A 179 -4.33 -1.90 -11.92
C THR A 179 -4.91 -3.01 -11.05
N TRP A 180 -5.89 -2.68 -10.22
CA TRP A 180 -6.65 -3.65 -9.45
C TRP A 180 -7.44 -4.64 -10.35
N LYS A 181 -7.84 -4.20 -11.56
CA LYS A 181 -8.47 -5.09 -12.54
C LYS A 181 -7.51 -6.13 -13.10
N GLU A 182 -6.26 -5.76 -13.35
CA GLU A 182 -5.22 -6.73 -13.72
C GLU A 182 -4.96 -7.70 -12.58
N LEU A 183 -4.85 -7.22 -11.33
CA LEU A 183 -4.70 -8.06 -10.15
C LEU A 183 -5.88 -9.05 -10.02
N GLU A 184 -7.12 -8.57 -10.18
CA GLU A 184 -8.32 -9.40 -10.14
C GLU A 184 -8.24 -10.56 -11.16
N SER A 185 -7.71 -10.31 -12.36
CA SER A 185 -7.58 -11.34 -13.40
C SER A 185 -6.60 -12.46 -13.06
N LEU A 186 -5.72 -12.25 -12.08
CA LEU A 186 -4.77 -13.25 -11.59
C LEU A 186 -5.33 -14.10 -10.44
N ILE A 187 -6.38 -13.64 -9.78
CA ILE A 187 -6.98 -14.31 -8.61
C ILE A 187 -7.97 -15.38 -9.07
N GLU A 188 -7.94 -16.53 -8.41
CA GLU A 188 -8.87 -17.63 -8.62
C GLU A 188 -10.10 -17.44 -7.71
N PHE A 189 -11.20 -16.94 -8.30
CA PHE A 189 -12.46 -16.69 -7.57
C PHE A 189 -13.46 -17.83 -7.72
#